data_1f090a26db13897fcbae29c6636d1c3a
#
_entry.id   1f090a26db13897fcbae29c6636d1c3a
#
_cell.length_a   1.000
_cell.length_b   1.000
_cell.length_c   1.000
_cell.angle_alpha   90.00
_cell.angle_beta   90.00
_cell.angle_gamma   90.00
#
_symmetry.space_group_name_H-M   'P 1'
#
loop_
_entity.id
_entity.type
_entity.pdbx_description
1 polymer ?
#
loop_
_entity_poly.entity_id
_entity_poly.type
_entity_poly.pdbx_seq_one_letter_code
_entity_poly.pdbx_strand_id
1 'polypeptide(L)'
;MFGAYSASQAACLSLSHSLRAELRPGGVKVVNVLTGPLDIEWFQTVPPPKVAPRVVASAIVSALKRGLEDVFVGDVAEDIRQRLAANPKAVERELGA
;
A
#
# COMPACT_ATOMS: atom_id res chain seq x y z
N MET A 1 -2.23 9.14 15.43
CA MET A 1 -1.27 10.17 15.06
C MET A 1 -1.39 10.62 13.61
N PHE A 2 -1.56 9.73 12.68
CA PHE A 2 -1.75 10.06 11.27
C PHE A 2 -3.20 9.84 10.79
N GLY A 3 -4.18 10.24 11.63
CA GLY A 3 -5.59 9.94 11.36
C GLY A 3 -6.10 10.50 10.04
N ALA A 4 -5.85 11.80 9.79
CA ALA A 4 -6.26 12.42 8.54
C ALA A 4 -5.54 11.81 7.32
N TYR A 5 -4.25 11.54 7.45
CA TYR A 5 -3.47 10.87 6.41
C TYR A 5 -3.99 9.46 6.13
N SER A 6 -4.21 8.67 7.18
CA SER A 6 -4.78 7.32 7.05
C SER A 6 -6.13 7.32 6.38
N ALA A 7 -7.00 8.27 6.76
CA ALA A 7 -8.33 8.40 6.15
C ALA A 7 -8.21 8.73 4.65
N SER A 8 -7.32 9.63 4.28
CA SER A 8 -7.11 10.00 2.88
C SER A 8 -6.58 8.82 2.06
N GLN A 9 -5.66 8.03 2.62
CA GLN A 9 -5.12 6.85 1.95
C GLN A 9 -6.19 5.76 1.79
N ALA A 10 -7.02 5.55 2.80
CA ALA A 10 -8.14 4.61 2.71
C ALA A 10 -9.15 5.05 1.65
N ALA A 11 -9.42 6.35 1.55
CA ALA A 11 -10.29 6.89 0.50
C ALA A 11 -9.69 6.65 -0.90
N CYS A 12 -8.39 6.85 -1.08
CA CYS A 12 -7.71 6.57 -2.34
C CYS A 12 -7.80 5.09 -2.71
N LEU A 13 -7.63 4.20 -1.76
CA LEU A 13 -7.73 2.76 -2.00
C LEU A 13 -9.15 2.37 -2.41
N SER A 14 -10.15 2.89 -1.70
CA SER A 14 -11.56 2.63 -2.03
C SER A 14 -11.91 3.17 -3.41
N LEU A 15 -11.45 4.37 -3.75
CA LEU A 15 -11.64 4.96 -5.08
C LEU A 15 -10.99 4.09 -6.16
N SER A 16 -9.78 3.62 -5.93
CA SER A 16 -9.08 2.78 -6.92
C SER A 16 -9.79 1.45 -7.16
N HIS A 17 -10.40 0.87 -6.14
CA HIS A 17 -11.22 -0.33 -6.30
C HIS A 17 -12.45 -0.06 -7.16
N SER A 18 -13.11 1.08 -6.95
CA SER A 18 -14.27 1.50 -7.75
C SER A 18 -13.87 1.76 -9.20
N LEU A 19 -12.75 2.44 -9.42
CA LEU A 19 -12.22 2.70 -10.76
C LEU A 19 -11.85 1.39 -11.47
N ARG A 20 -11.28 0.45 -10.75
CA ARG A 20 -10.95 -0.87 -11.30
C ARG A 20 -12.19 -1.56 -11.86
N ALA A 21 -13.28 -1.55 -11.09
CA ALA A 21 -14.54 -2.16 -11.50
C ALA A 21 -15.13 -1.44 -12.71
N GLU A 22 -15.13 -0.12 -12.71
CA GLU A 22 -15.69 0.69 -13.80
C GLU A 22 -14.90 0.56 -15.11
N LEU A 23 -13.58 0.50 -15.03
CA LEU A 23 -12.70 0.54 -16.19
C LEU A 23 -12.36 -0.84 -16.75
N ARG A 24 -12.63 -1.90 -16.01
CA ARG A 24 -12.35 -3.27 -16.46
C ARG A 24 -12.98 -3.63 -17.80
N PRO A 25 -14.25 -3.30 -18.05
CA PRO A 25 -14.87 -3.60 -19.36
C PRO A 25 -14.16 -2.93 -20.53
N GLY A 26 -13.48 -1.78 -20.31
CA GLY A 26 -12.71 -1.08 -21.32
C GLY A 26 -11.27 -1.57 -21.46
N GLY A 27 -10.88 -2.62 -20.74
CA GLY A 27 -9.55 -3.18 -20.81
C GLY A 27 -8.48 -2.39 -20.05
N VAL A 28 -8.89 -1.43 -19.23
CA VAL A 28 -7.95 -0.65 -18.41
C VAL A 28 -7.70 -1.39 -17.10
N LYS A 29 -6.42 -1.55 -16.76
CA LYS A 29 -6.00 -2.17 -15.49
C LYS A 29 -5.62 -1.11 -14.50
N VAL A 30 -6.13 -1.26 -13.27
CA VAL A 30 -5.78 -0.39 -12.14
C VAL A 30 -4.92 -1.19 -11.18
N VAL A 31 -3.69 -0.75 -10.97
CA VAL A 31 -2.74 -1.43 -10.08
C VAL A 31 -2.55 -0.58 -8.83
N ASN A 32 -2.80 -1.18 -7.67
CA ASN A 32 -2.55 -0.55 -6.39
C ASN A 32 -1.16 -0.93 -5.89
N VAL A 33 -0.42 0.07 -5.44
CA VAL A 33 0.90 -0.13 -4.85
C VAL A 33 0.83 0.34 -3.40
N LEU A 34 0.96 -0.62 -2.50
CA LEU A 34 0.92 -0.38 -1.07
C LEU A 34 2.32 -0.59 -0.50
N THR A 35 2.87 0.46 0.06
CA THR A 35 4.24 0.43 0.57
C THR A 35 4.30 1.01 1.97
N GLY A 36 5.32 0.61 2.74
CA GLY A 36 5.69 1.29 3.95
C GLY A 36 6.33 2.65 3.66
N PRO A 37 6.82 3.34 4.69
CA PRO A 37 7.47 4.65 4.50
C PRO A 37 8.62 4.55 3.50
N LEU A 38 8.68 5.51 2.57
CA LEU A 38 9.72 5.59 1.56
C LEU A 38 10.96 6.28 2.13
N ASP A 39 12.12 5.87 1.66
CA ASP A 39 13.38 6.53 2.01
C ASP A 39 13.58 7.74 1.10
N ILE A 40 12.83 8.80 1.38
CA ILE A 40 12.88 10.08 0.68
C ILE A 40 12.87 11.21 1.71
N GLU A 41 13.22 12.42 1.28
CA GLU A 41 13.30 13.59 2.15
C GLU A 41 12.01 13.84 2.93
N TRP A 42 10.88 13.68 2.31
CA TRP A 42 9.57 13.88 2.94
C TRP A 42 9.35 13.04 4.20
N PHE A 43 9.95 11.84 4.25
CA PHE A 43 9.81 10.91 5.37
C PHE A 43 11.05 10.82 6.27
N GLN A 44 11.93 11.84 6.28
CA GLN A 44 13.15 11.78 7.08
C GLN A 44 12.90 11.64 8.57
N THR A 45 11.81 12.22 9.08
CA THR A 45 11.46 12.13 10.51
C THR A 45 10.82 10.80 10.90
N VAL A 46 10.48 9.96 9.94
CA VAL A 46 9.91 8.64 10.20
C VAL A 46 11.07 7.67 10.45
N PRO A 47 11.04 6.92 11.56
CA PRO A 47 12.12 5.97 11.84
C PRO A 47 12.11 4.79 10.84
N PRO A 48 13.27 4.18 10.59
CA PRO A 48 13.35 2.97 9.77
C PRO A 48 12.53 1.82 10.42
N PRO A 49 12.13 0.79 9.64
CA PRO A 49 12.56 0.54 8.25
C PRO A 49 11.81 1.37 7.23
N LYS A 50 12.51 1.74 6.15
CA LYS A 50 11.97 2.49 5.02
C LYS A 50 12.30 1.79 3.71
N VAL A 51 11.50 2.04 2.67
CA VAL A 51 11.66 1.42 1.37
C VAL A 51 12.32 2.39 0.41
N ALA A 52 13.38 1.96 -0.27
CA ALA A 52 14.03 2.77 -1.30
C ALA A 52 13.10 2.94 -2.51
N PRO A 53 13.03 4.16 -3.09
CA PRO A 53 12.18 4.39 -4.27
C PRO A 53 12.43 3.43 -5.43
N ARG A 54 13.68 3.05 -5.68
CA ARG A 54 14.02 2.10 -6.75
C ARG A 54 13.41 0.71 -6.53
N VAL A 55 13.27 0.31 -5.27
CA VAL A 55 12.64 -0.98 -4.91
C VAL A 55 11.17 -0.95 -5.27
N VAL A 56 10.50 0.17 -4.98
CA VAL A 56 9.10 0.37 -5.35
C VAL A 56 8.96 0.35 -6.86
N ALA A 57 9.81 1.07 -7.58
CA ALA A 57 9.78 1.11 -9.04
C ALA A 57 9.96 -0.28 -9.66
N SER A 58 10.92 -1.06 -9.17
CA SER A 58 11.14 -2.44 -9.62
C SER A 58 9.94 -3.33 -9.35
N ALA A 59 9.32 -3.18 -8.18
CA ALA A 59 8.13 -3.95 -7.82
C ALA A 59 6.95 -3.62 -8.74
N ILE A 60 6.77 -2.35 -9.11
CA ILE A 60 5.72 -1.92 -10.04
C ILE A 60 5.94 -2.57 -11.42
N VAL A 61 7.14 -2.50 -11.96
CA VAL A 61 7.45 -3.09 -13.25
C VAL A 61 7.23 -4.60 -13.24
N SER A 62 7.68 -5.28 -12.19
CA SER A 62 7.48 -6.72 -12.02
C SER A 62 5.98 -7.07 -11.95
N ALA A 63 5.21 -6.29 -11.20
CA ALA A 63 3.77 -6.49 -11.05
C ALA A 63 3.04 -6.34 -12.39
N LEU A 64 3.40 -5.34 -13.18
CA LEU A 64 2.83 -5.14 -14.51
C LEU A 64 3.10 -6.33 -15.44
N LYS A 65 4.31 -6.86 -15.40
CA LYS A 65 4.69 -8.04 -16.19
C LYS A 65 3.95 -9.30 -15.75
N ARG A 66 3.68 -9.42 -14.46
CA ARG A 66 3.01 -10.60 -13.87
C ARG A 66 1.49 -10.49 -13.84
N GLY A 67 0.94 -9.34 -14.22
CA GLY A 67 -0.51 -9.11 -14.21
C GLY A 67 -1.11 -8.99 -12.81
N LEU A 68 -0.33 -8.56 -11.83
CA LEU A 68 -0.81 -8.36 -10.46
C LEU A 68 -1.61 -7.07 -10.35
N GLU A 69 -2.66 -7.08 -9.55
CA GLU A 69 -3.52 -5.92 -9.33
C GLU A 69 -3.19 -5.16 -8.05
N ASP A 70 -2.71 -5.85 -7.03
CA ASP A 70 -2.31 -5.25 -5.76
C ASP A 70 -0.88 -5.68 -5.45
N VAL A 71 -0.04 -4.70 -5.11
CA VAL A 71 1.39 -4.91 -4.89
C VAL A 71 1.75 -4.36 -3.52
N PHE A 72 2.28 -5.21 -2.67
CA PHE A 72 2.77 -4.81 -1.35
C PHE A 72 4.29 -4.77 -1.38
N VAL A 73 4.86 -3.64 -1.06
CA VAL A 73 6.31 -3.42 -1.17
C VAL A 73 6.90 -3.16 0.21
N GLY A 74 7.89 -3.96 0.56
CA GLY A 74 8.61 -3.85 1.82
C GLY A 74 8.02 -4.72 2.91
N ASP A 75 8.86 -5.03 3.89
CA ASP A 75 8.50 -5.97 4.97
C ASP A 75 7.37 -5.46 5.85
N VAL A 76 7.32 -4.14 6.09
CA VAL A 76 6.27 -3.53 6.92
C VAL A 76 4.91 -3.68 6.27
N ALA A 77 4.80 -3.35 4.98
CA ALA A 77 3.54 -3.46 4.24
C ALA A 77 3.06 -4.91 4.18
N GLU A 78 3.96 -5.83 3.88
CA GLU A 78 3.63 -7.26 3.81
C GLU A 78 3.23 -7.83 5.16
N ASP A 79 3.92 -7.45 6.22
CA ASP A 79 3.58 -7.88 7.59
C ASP A 79 2.19 -7.38 7.99
N ILE A 80 1.90 -6.10 7.77
CA ILE A 80 0.59 -5.52 8.08
C ILE A 80 -0.51 -6.20 7.26
N ARG A 81 -0.26 -6.46 5.98
CA ARG A 81 -1.22 -7.18 5.12
C ARG A 81 -1.58 -8.55 5.71
N GLN A 82 -0.57 -9.32 6.09
CA GLN A 82 -0.78 -10.66 6.65
C GLN A 82 -1.53 -10.60 7.98
N ARG A 83 -1.17 -9.67 8.83
CA ARG A 83 -1.78 -9.52 10.15
C ARG A 83 -3.22 -9.02 10.08
N LEU A 84 -3.52 -8.11 9.17
CA LEU A 84 -4.90 -7.65 8.94
C LEU A 84 -5.78 -8.78 8.40
N ALA A 85 -5.25 -9.63 7.53
CA ALA A 85 -5.97 -10.79 7.03
C ALA A 85 -6.26 -11.82 8.13
N ALA A 86 -5.30 -11.98 9.07
CA ALA A 86 -5.43 -12.96 10.15
C ALA A 86 -6.31 -12.44 11.29
N ASN A 87 -6.08 -11.22 11.76
CA ASN A 87 -6.81 -10.66 12.90
C ASN A 87 -6.78 -9.13 12.88
N PRO A 88 -7.73 -8.47 12.19
CA PRO A 88 -7.76 -7.02 12.08
C PRO A 88 -7.91 -6.31 13.45
N LYS A 89 -8.59 -6.91 14.40
CA LYS A 89 -8.78 -6.32 15.74
C LYS A 89 -7.49 -6.29 16.55
N ALA A 90 -6.64 -7.29 16.40
CA ALA A 90 -5.34 -7.31 17.06
C ALA A 90 -4.44 -6.18 16.52
N VAL A 91 -4.44 -5.97 15.21
CA VAL A 91 -3.68 -4.90 14.57
C VAL A 91 -4.19 -3.53 15.01
N GLU A 92 -5.51 -3.34 15.04
CA GLU A 92 -6.14 -2.10 15.51
C GLU A 92 -5.68 -1.73 16.92
N ARG A 93 -5.69 -2.70 17.84
CA ARG A 93 -5.26 -2.48 19.22
C ARG A 93 -3.78 -2.12 19.32
N GLU A 94 -2.95 -2.80 18.57
CA GLU A 94 -1.50 -2.56 18.57
C GLU A 94 -1.15 -1.19 18.02
N LEU A 95 -1.76 -0.79 16.92
CA LEU A 95 -1.51 0.52 16.30
C LEU A 95 -2.12 1.65 17.12
N GLY A 96 -3.17 1.39 17.88
CA GLY A 96 -3.81 2.35 18.75
C GLY A 96 -3.14 2.51 20.12
N ALA A 97 -2.25 1.64 20.48
CA ALA A 97 -1.49 1.73 21.74
C ALA A 97 -0.33 2.78 21.70
#